data_794adcc6b23db80c7b151c5b8e3be811
#
_entry.id   794adcc6b23db80c7b151c5b8e3be811
#
_cell.length_a   1.000
_cell.length_b   1.000
_cell.length_c   1.000
_cell.angle_alpha   90.00
_cell.angle_beta   90.00
_cell.angle_gamma   90.00
#
_symmetry.space_group_name_H-M   'P 1'
#
loop_
_entity.id
_entity.type
_entity.pdbx_description
1 polymer ?
#
loop_
_entity_poly.entity_id
_entity_poly.type
_entity_poly.pdbx_seq_one_letter_code
_entity_poly.pdbx_strand_id
1 'polypeptide(L)'
;MSKNKEKVSSKEVGLEIGLVISRFLYKTEHLHYGYWPDDLAIIPENVGKAQDLHSKLIMDTIPEDVETILDIGSGSGGLAEKLIDKGYQVHCVSPSEYLADAIEEKLGDKV
;
A
#
# COMPACT_ATOMS: atom_id res chain seq x y z
N MET A 1 -35.67 -18.41 13.42
CA MET A 1 -34.69 -17.32 13.59
C MET A 1 -33.71 -17.38 12.41
N SER A 2 -33.81 -16.47 11.48
CA SER A 2 -32.80 -16.33 10.43
C SER A 2 -31.56 -15.70 11.07
N LYS A 3 -30.47 -16.47 11.20
CA LYS A 3 -29.17 -15.87 11.41
C LYS A 3 -28.88 -15.01 10.17
N ASN A 4 -28.89 -13.69 10.32
CA ASN A 4 -28.30 -12.79 9.32
C ASN A 4 -26.83 -13.22 9.17
N LYS A 5 -26.58 -14.05 8.16
CA LYS A 5 -25.20 -14.28 7.73
C LYS A 5 -24.75 -12.96 7.11
N GLU A 6 -23.95 -12.19 7.83
CA GLU A 6 -23.25 -11.08 7.22
C GLU A 6 -22.60 -11.62 5.93
N LYS A 7 -22.97 -11.02 4.83
CA LYS A 7 -22.47 -11.43 3.50
C LYS A 7 -21.03 -10.92 3.41
N VAL A 8 -20.08 -11.79 3.69
CA VAL A 8 -18.66 -11.45 3.60
C VAL A 8 -18.33 -11.12 2.13
N SER A 9 -17.78 -9.95 1.91
CA SER A 9 -17.36 -9.51 0.58
C SER A 9 -16.13 -10.32 0.13
N SER A 10 -16.23 -10.99 -1.00
CA SER A 10 -15.08 -11.72 -1.59
C SER A 10 -13.91 -10.79 -1.93
N LYS A 11 -14.21 -9.52 -2.23
CA LYS A 11 -13.19 -8.49 -2.46
C LYS A 11 -12.40 -8.20 -1.20
N GLU A 12 -13.07 -8.00 -0.06
CA GLU A 12 -12.42 -7.76 1.23
C GLU A 12 -11.55 -8.96 1.63
N VAL A 13 -12.07 -10.17 1.53
CA VAL A 13 -11.31 -11.40 1.82
C VAL A 13 -10.07 -11.50 0.93
N GLY A 14 -10.19 -11.18 -0.35
CA GLY A 14 -9.07 -11.18 -1.29
C GLY A 14 -7.98 -10.18 -0.91
N LEU A 15 -8.36 -8.98 -0.47
CA LEU A 15 -7.41 -7.95 -0.01
C LEU A 15 -6.71 -8.36 1.29
N GLU A 16 -7.43 -8.92 2.24
CA GLU A 16 -6.85 -9.44 3.49
C GLU A 16 -5.84 -10.56 3.22
N ILE A 17 -6.22 -11.54 2.39
CA ILE A 17 -5.34 -12.64 2.00
C ILE A 17 -4.11 -12.11 1.26
N GLY A 18 -4.31 -11.17 0.33
CA GLY A 18 -3.22 -10.54 -0.41
C GLY A 18 -2.20 -9.88 0.51
N LEU A 19 -2.65 -9.14 1.51
CA LEU A 19 -1.77 -8.48 2.47
C LEU A 19 -1.02 -9.49 3.35
N VAL A 20 -1.70 -10.53 3.83
CA VAL A 20 -1.08 -11.60 4.64
C VAL A 20 -0.01 -12.35 3.84
N ILE A 21 -0.31 -12.72 2.59
CA ILE A 21 0.64 -13.40 1.70
C ILE A 21 1.85 -12.50 1.42
N SER A 22 1.62 -11.22 1.12
CA SER A 22 2.70 -10.27 0.85
C SER A 22 3.63 -10.12 2.05
N ARG A 23 3.07 -10.00 3.25
CA ARG A 23 3.86 -9.93 4.49
C ARG A 23 4.65 -11.22 4.76
N PHE A 24 4.03 -12.37 4.55
CA PHE A 24 4.62 -13.67 4.89
C PHE A 24 5.64 -14.14 3.85
N LEU A 25 5.26 -14.16 2.56
CA LEU A 25 6.12 -14.71 1.49
C LEU A 25 7.12 -13.70 0.95
N TYR A 26 6.70 -12.47 0.73
CA TYR A 26 7.52 -11.46 0.06
C TYR A 26 8.13 -10.44 1.03
N LYS A 27 7.78 -10.52 2.32
CA LYS A 27 8.27 -9.58 3.36
C LYS A 27 8.03 -8.11 3.01
N THR A 28 6.90 -7.83 2.37
CA THR A 28 6.49 -6.49 1.95
C THR A 28 5.04 -6.21 2.36
N GLU A 29 4.69 -4.96 2.53
CA GLU A 29 3.31 -4.51 2.77
C GLU A 29 2.69 -3.85 1.55
N HIS A 30 3.43 -3.71 0.47
CA HIS A 30 2.90 -3.19 -0.78
C HIS A 30 1.98 -4.20 -1.46
N LEU A 31 0.86 -3.72 -1.98
CA LEU A 31 -0.10 -4.52 -2.74
C LEU A 31 -0.06 -4.22 -4.25
N HIS A 32 0.72 -3.25 -4.67
CA HIS A 32 0.89 -2.89 -6.08
C HIS A 32 2.00 -3.71 -6.75
N TYR A 33 2.03 -3.65 -8.08
CA TYR A 33 3.12 -4.24 -8.85
C TYR A 33 4.45 -3.54 -8.62
N GLY A 34 5.54 -4.22 -8.95
CA GLY A 34 6.87 -3.66 -8.91
C GLY A 34 7.31 -3.08 -10.26
N TYR A 35 8.31 -2.21 -10.22
CA TYR A 35 9.10 -1.85 -11.39
C TYR A 35 10.34 -2.74 -11.46
N TRP A 36 10.49 -3.42 -12.57
CA TRP A 36 11.54 -4.41 -12.79
C TRP A 36 12.51 -3.91 -13.88
N PRO A 37 13.59 -3.21 -13.52
CA PRO A 37 14.64 -2.87 -14.47
C PRO A 37 15.36 -4.14 -14.95
N ASP A 38 16.00 -4.05 -16.11
CA ASP A 38 16.62 -5.21 -16.79
C ASP A 38 17.70 -5.90 -15.96
N ASP A 39 18.34 -5.20 -15.02
CA ASP A 39 19.37 -5.72 -14.14
C ASP A 39 18.82 -6.33 -12.83
N LEU A 40 17.50 -6.28 -12.62
CA LEU A 40 16.85 -6.87 -11.46
C LEU A 40 16.23 -8.23 -11.82
N ALA A 41 16.76 -9.32 -11.26
CA ALA A 41 16.24 -10.66 -11.50
C ALA A 41 14.80 -10.81 -11.02
N ILE A 42 13.93 -11.40 -11.85
CA ILE A 42 12.52 -11.65 -11.55
C ILE A 42 12.42 -12.92 -10.68
N ILE A 43 12.64 -12.74 -9.39
CA ILE A 43 12.57 -13.79 -8.37
C ILE A 43 11.75 -13.27 -7.18
N PRO A 44 11.14 -14.17 -6.36
CA PRO A 44 10.32 -13.76 -5.22
C PRO A 44 11.02 -12.84 -4.22
N GLU A 45 12.31 -13.04 -3.99
CA GLU A 45 13.13 -12.25 -3.07
C GLU A 45 13.28 -10.78 -3.50
N ASN A 46 13.06 -10.48 -4.78
CA ASN A 46 13.17 -9.13 -5.33
C ASN A 46 11.82 -8.40 -5.45
N VAL A 47 10.71 -9.03 -5.08
CA VAL A 47 9.37 -8.41 -5.17
C VAL A 47 9.30 -7.11 -4.39
N GLY A 48 9.72 -7.11 -3.13
CA GLY A 48 9.74 -5.91 -2.29
C GLY A 48 10.62 -4.80 -2.86
N LYS A 49 11.79 -5.15 -3.38
CA LYS A 49 12.70 -4.19 -4.03
C LYS A 49 12.10 -3.59 -5.31
N ALA A 50 11.45 -4.40 -6.13
CA ALA A 50 10.76 -3.93 -7.32
C ALA A 50 9.59 -2.98 -6.97
N GLN A 51 8.86 -3.28 -5.91
CA GLN A 51 7.78 -2.42 -5.40
C GLN A 51 8.33 -1.09 -4.85
N ASP A 52 9.46 -1.11 -4.17
CA ASP A 52 10.14 0.10 -3.69
C ASP A 52 10.62 0.97 -4.87
N LEU A 53 11.13 0.36 -5.91
CA LEU A 53 11.50 1.07 -7.15
C LEU A 53 10.28 1.70 -7.83
N HIS A 54 9.14 1.03 -7.85
CA HIS A 54 7.88 1.59 -8.34
C HIS A 54 7.45 2.81 -7.51
N SER A 55 7.49 2.71 -6.19
CA SER A 55 7.21 3.85 -5.30
C SER A 55 8.15 5.03 -5.57
N LYS A 56 9.44 4.74 -5.79
CA LYS A 56 10.43 5.76 -6.12
C LYS A 56 10.12 6.48 -7.43
N LEU A 57 9.71 5.75 -8.47
CA LEU A 57 9.29 6.37 -9.74
C LEU A 57 8.14 7.36 -9.53
N ILE A 58 7.14 7.01 -8.73
CA ILE A 58 6.02 7.90 -8.40
C ILE A 58 6.54 9.13 -7.65
N MET A 59 7.38 8.94 -6.65
CA MET A 59 7.92 10.03 -5.83
C MET A 59 8.80 10.99 -6.64
N ASP A 60 9.55 10.49 -7.60
CA ASP A 60 10.41 11.29 -8.47
C ASP A 60 9.61 12.18 -9.45
N THR A 61 8.32 11.91 -9.65
CA THR A 61 7.43 12.75 -10.48
C THR A 61 6.77 13.90 -9.71
N ILE A 62 6.91 13.96 -8.40
CA ILE A 62 6.28 14.99 -7.57
C ILE A 62 7.03 16.31 -7.76
N PRO A 63 6.32 17.42 -8.15
CA PRO A 63 6.94 18.73 -8.27
C PRO A 63 7.53 19.22 -6.93
N GLU A 64 8.58 20.05 -7.01
CA GLU A 64 9.31 20.53 -5.83
C GLU A 64 8.48 21.44 -4.90
N ASP A 65 7.45 22.10 -5.43
CA ASP A 65 6.57 23.02 -4.69
C ASP A 65 5.37 22.35 -4.02
N VAL A 66 5.28 21.01 -4.08
CA VAL A 66 4.19 20.25 -3.45
C VAL A 66 4.47 20.04 -1.97
N GLU A 67 3.51 20.37 -1.13
CA GLU A 67 3.55 20.15 0.32
C GLU A 67 2.54 19.11 0.79
N THR A 68 1.38 19.04 0.12
CA THR A 68 0.26 18.17 0.48
C THR A 68 -0.08 17.21 -0.65
N ILE A 69 -0.30 15.94 -0.31
CA ILE A 69 -0.59 14.87 -1.27
C ILE A 69 -1.88 14.16 -0.85
N LEU A 70 -2.74 13.90 -1.83
CA LEU A 70 -3.88 13.01 -1.69
C LEU A 70 -3.56 11.69 -2.38
N ASP A 71 -3.43 10.63 -1.61
CA ASP A 71 -3.18 9.27 -2.08
C ASP A 71 -4.50 8.49 -2.18
N ILE A 72 -5.02 8.38 -3.40
CA ILE A 72 -6.26 7.68 -3.70
C ILE A 72 -5.96 6.22 -4.03
N GLY A 73 -6.59 5.30 -3.28
CA GLY A 73 -6.27 3.88 -3.41
C GLY A 73 -4.97 3.50 -2.72
N SER A 74 -4.79 4.00 -1.51
CA SER A 74 -3.54 3.95 -0.74
C SER A 74 -3.06 2.54 -0.37
N GLY A 75 -3.86 1.50 -0.63
CA GLY A 75 -3.52 0.13 -0.26
C GLY A 75 -3.29 -0.02 1.25
N SER A 76 -2.16 -0.56 1.62
CA SER A 76 -1.74 -0.71 3.03
C SER A 76 -0.97 0.50 3.59
N GLY A 77 -0.85 1.57 2.83
CA GLY A 77 -0.17 2.81 3.25
C GLY A 77 1.35 2.82 3.07
N GLY A 78 1.92 1.88 2.33
CA GLY A 78 3.37 1.81 2.13
C GLY A 78 3.95 3.02 1.40
N LEU A 79 3.29 3.51 0.36
CA LEU A 79 3.68 4.74 -0.33
C LEU A 79 3.47 5.97 0.56
N ALA A 80 2.31 6.04 1.24
CA ALA A 80 2.00 7.14 2.16
C ALA A 80 3.06 7.28 3.26
N GLU A 81 3.52 6.17 3.84
CA GLU A 81 4.60 6.18 4.83
C GLU A 81 5.89 6.81 4.27
N LYS A 82 6.30 6.41 3.06
CA LYS A 82 7.48 6.97 2.39
C LYS A 82 7.34 8.48 2.12
N LEU A 83 6.15 8.92 1.73
CA LEU A 83 5.85 10.33 1.49
C LEU A 83 5.89 11.15 2.78
N ILE A 84 5.33 10.62 3.87
CA ILE A 84 5.39 11.25 5.20
C ILE A 84 6.84 11.36 5.67
N ASP A 85 7.63 10.31 5.50
CA ASP A 85 9.06 10.31 5.88
C ASP A 85 9.88 11.35 5.09
N LYS A 86 9.44 11.69 3.88
CA LYS A 86 10.02 12.78 3.10
C LYS A 86 9.54 14.19 3.48
N GLY A 87 8.57 14.29 4.37
CA GLY A 87 8.06 15.56 4.90
C GLY A 87 6.77 16.06 4.25
N TYR A 88 6.12 15.28 3.40
CA TYR A 88 4.81 15.64 2.84
C TYR A 88 3.70 15.45 3.87
N GLN A 89 2.69 16.30 3.79
CA GLN A 89 1.41 16.06 4.43
C GLN A 89 0.58 15.16 3.52
N VAL A 90 0.19 13.98 3.99
CA VAL A 90 -0.49 12.98 3.17
C VAL A 90 -1.88 12.68 3.71
N HIS A 91 -2.85 12.64 2.80
CA HIS A 91 -4.20 12.17 3.05
C HIS A 91 -4.44 10.91 2.24
N CYS A 92 -4.90 9.85 2.89
CA CYS A 92 -5.19 8.57 2.24
C CYS A 92 -6.68 8.35 2.07
N VAL A 93 -7.06 7.79 0.93
CA VAL A 93 -8.42 7.34 0.63
C VAL A 93 -8.38 5.88 0.20
N SER A 94 -9.10 5.04 0.92
CA SER A 94 -9.24 3.62 0.60
C SER A 94 -10.70 3.19 0.58
N PRO A 95 -11.16 2.42 -0.41
CA PRO A 95 -12.51 1.86 -0.43
C PRO A 95 -12.64 0.61 0.45
N SER A 96 -11.56 0.10 1.00
CA SER A 96 -11.51 -1.07 1.88
C SER A 96 -11.37 -0.64 3.34
N GLU A 97 -12.33 -1.01 4.17
CA GLU A 97 -12.28 -0.76 5.62
C GLU A 97 -11.07 -1.45 6.24
N TYR A 98 -10.80 -2.69 5.86
CA TYR A 98 -9.65 -3.44 6.36
C TYR A 98 -8.31 -2.74 6.07
N LEU A 99 -8.12 -2.22 4.86
CA LEU A 99 -6.90 -1.50 4.50
C LEU A 99 -6.86 -0.11 5.14
N ALA A 100 -7.99 0.57 5.29
CA ALA A 100 -8.06 1.84 5.99
C ALA A 100 -7.68 1.68 7.47
N ASP A 101 -8.18 0.65 8.14
CA ASP A 101 -7.81 0.32 9.52
C ASP A 101 -6.31 -0.01 9.63
N ALA A 102 -5.75 -0.73 8.67
CA ALA A 102 -4.31 -1.04 8.63
C ALA A 102 -3.45 0.24 8.47
N ILE A 103 -3.90 1.21 7.70
CA ILE A 103 -3.24 2.51 7.56
C ILE A 103 -3.32 3.29 8.88
N GLU A 104 -4.49 3.33 9.50
CA GLU A 104 -4.70 4.04 10.77
C GLU A 104 -3.84 3.43 11.89
N GLU A 105 -3.78 2.11 11.99
CA GLU A 105 -2.93 1.40 12.94
C GLU A 105 -1.44 1.71 12.73
N LYS A 106 -1.00 1.81 11.48
CA LYS A 106 0.40 2.02 11.11
C LYS A 106 0.84 3.48 11.20
N LEU A 107 0.03 4.39 10.70
CA LEU A 107 0.38 5.80 10.51
C LEU A 107 -0.32 6.75 11.49
N GLY A 108 -1.47 6.35 12.03
CA GLY A 108 -2.23 7.12 13.02
C GLY A 108 -2.45 8.57 12.61
N ASP A 109 -2.06 9.48 13.48
CA ASP A 109 -2.24 10.92 13.30
C ASP A 109 -1.36 11.56 12.18
N LYS A 110 -0.50 10.77 11.55
CA LYS A 110 0.40 11.25 10.49
C LYS A 110 -0.26 11.33 9.12
N VAL A 111 -1.46 10.77 9.01
CA VAL A 111 -2.17 10.67 7.74
C VAL A 111 -3.60 11.19 7.81
#